data_ef8941816e2b91dc903cb0d218a08ce0
#
_entry.id   ef8941816e2b91dc903cb0d218a08ce0
#
_cell.length_a   1.000
_cell.length_b   1.000
_cell.length_c   1.000
_cell.angle_alpha   90.00
_cell.angle_beta   90.00
_cell.angle_gamma   90.00
#
_symmetry.space_group_name_H-M   'P 1'
#
loop_
_entity.id
_entity.type
_entity.pdbx_description
1 polymer ?
#
loop_
_entity_poly.entity_id
_entity_poly.type
_entity_poly.pdbx_seq_one_letter_code
_entity_poly.pdbx_strand_id
1 'polypeptide(L)'
;MRTCTKQALSWILLLLLACGITPLRAQDQVEEPFITISGIVKDKQSKKRLGYVNISVPGTSVGTITNEEGEFTIKIRQSLQARQVEVSHIGYLNDVIPLTGKNLSDYTVWLEPNTNTLAEVIIRANDPRIIVQEALRKVDVNYLTTGSMLTGFYRETAQKGRRYINISEAIIDIYKTSYKGRSVDRDRVQIYKGRKLLSQKASDTLAIKLLGGPNLSVYVDVVKNPDLLLSPEILPYYAFRMEESTMLNDRPHYVISFAPAVILPYALYEGKLFIDKERLSFSRAEFALNMDDQVKATEAILRRKPFGLRFKPLEVSFLVTYKEQEGVTRLSYIRNEVRFKCDWKRKLFSTNYTVVSEMVVTDGREAQSGIPYRFAFKADQSLSDKVLDFADESFWGAYNIIEPTESLENAVNKLKKQQKHKN
;
A
#
# COMPACT_ATOMS: atom_id res chain seq x y z
N MET A 1 30.45 67.14 -17.83
CA MET A 1 29.80 66.29 -16.76
C MET A 1 28.99 65.06 -17.30
N ARG A 2 28.95 64.75 -18.60
CA ARG A 2 28.17 63.60 -19.14
C ARG A 2 28.93 62.30 -19.37
N THR A 3 30.24 62.29 -19.20
CA THR A 3 31.09 61.06 -19.42
C THR A 3 31.39 60.26 -18.15
N CYS A 4 31.37 60.93 -16.99
CA CYS A 4 31.66 60.28 -15.71
C CYS A 4 30.53 59.36 -15.17
N THR A 5 29.27 59.71 -15.52
CA THR A 5 28.09 58.92 -15.11
C THR A 5 27.93 57.59 -15.87
N LYS A 6 28.38 57.51 -17.14
CA LYS A 6 28.32 56.26 -17.93
C LYS A 6 29.36 55.22 -17.47
N GLN A 7 30.52 55.67 -17.04
CA GLN A 7 31.56 54.78 -16.52
C GLN A 7 31.17 54.19 -15.13
N ALA A 8 30.58 55.02 -14.24
CA ALA A 8 30.10 54.55 -12.94
C ALA A 8 28.96 53.50 -13.08
N LEU A 9 28.03 53.70 -14.04
CA LEU A 9 26.95 52.75 -14.32
C LEU A 9 27.46 51.41 -14.85
N SER A 10 28.52 51.44 -15.69
CA SER A 10 29.16 50.25 -16.25
C SER A 10 29.87 49.38 -15.18
N TRP A 11 30.49 50.02 -14.20
CA TRP A 11 31.15 49.34 -13.08
C TRP A 11 30.15 48.75 -12.09
N ILE A 12 28.99 49.38 -11.86
CA ILE A 12 27.91 48.85 -11.04
C ILE A 12 27.27 47.61 -11.71
N LEU A 13 27.10 47.65 -13.03
CA LEU A 13 26.57 46.49 -13.78
C LEU A 13 27.53 45.29 -13.79
N LEU A 14 28.85 45.54 -13.86
CA LEU A 14 29.88 44.52 -13.77
C LEU A 14 29.98 43.90 -12.34
N LEU A 15 29.79 44.71 -11.31
CA LEU A 15 29.74 44.26 -9.91
C LEU A 15 28.50 43.41 -9.64
N LEU A 16 27.33 43.73 -10.20
CA LEU A 16 26.12 42.94 -10.09
C LEU A 16 26.19 41.60 -10.85
N LEU A 17 26.90 41.57 -11.98
CA LEU A 17 27.17 40.28 -12.68
C LEU A 17 28.16 39.39 -11.94
N ALA A 18 29.14 39.95 -11.22
CA ALA A 18 30.11 39.18 -10.46
C ALA A 18 29.52 38.56 -9.14
N CYS A 19 28.49 39.17 -8.57
CA CYS A 19 27.79 38.60 -7.39
C CYS A 19 26.76 37.52 -7.72
N GLY A 20 26.43 37.31 -9.02
CA GLY A 20 25.38 36.38 -9.46
C GLY A 20 25.83 34.94 -9.73
N ILE A 21 27.13 34.64 -9.68
CA ILE A 21 27.66 33.28 -9.93
C ILE A 21 28.10 32.66 -8.60
N THR A 22 27.18 32.49 -7.67
CA THR A 22 27.32 31.41 -6.68
C THR A 22 27.04 30.11 -7.43
N PRO A 23 28.01 29.18 -7.54
CA PRO A 23 27.66 27.84 -8.02
C PRO A 23 26.61 27.31 -7.07
N LEU A 24 25.39 27.05 -7.58
CA LEU A 24 24.44 26.18 -6.91
C LEU A 24 25.19 24.84 -6.80
N ARG A 25 25.88 24.63 -5.70
CA ARG A 25 26.29 23.30 -5.32
C ARG A 25 24.97 22.57 -5.13
N ALA A 26 24.62 21.69 -6.08
CA ALA A 26 23.76 20.58 -5.78
C ALA A 26 24.34 19.99 -4.50
N GLN A 27 23.65 20.11 -3.38
CA GLN A 27 23.95 19.33 -2.20
C GLN A 27 23.79 17.89 -2.68
N ASP A 28 24.91 17.21 -2.92
CA ASP A 28 24.95 15.77 -2.87
C ASP A 28 24.32 15.43 -1.52
N GLN A 29 23.10 14.96 -1.54
CA GLN A 29 22.47 14.40 -0.35
C GLN A 29 23.38 13.23 0.00
N VAL A 30 24.24 13.43 0.99
CA VAL A 30 25.01 12.36 1.60
C VAL A 30 23.97 11.36 2.04
N GLU A 31 23.85 10.24 1.33
CA GLU A 31 22.92 9.18 1.70
C GLU A 31 23.27 8.78 3.14
N GLU A 32 22.33 9.00 4.03
CA GLU A 32 22.48 8.65 5.43
C GLU A 32 22.77 7.15 5.55
N PRO A 33 23.81 6.74 6.29
CA PRO A 33 24.19 5.34 6.40
C PRO A 33 23.04 4.53 7.03
N PHE A 34 22.76 3.36 6.48
CA PHE A 34 21.74 2.45 6.96
C PHE A 34 22.29 1.04 7.15
N ILE A 35 21.68 0.28 8.03
CA ILE A 35 21.85 -1.16 8.16
C ILE A 35 20.72 -1.86 7.41
N THR A 36 21.05 -2.99 6.80
CA THR A 36 20.12 -3.82 6.04
C THR A 36 19.94 -5.16 6.75
N ILE A 37 18.69 -5.52 7.01
CA ILE A 37 18.33 -6.84 7.52
C ILE A 37 17.45 -7.50 6.46
N SER A 38 17.86 -8.67 5.98
CA SER A 38 17.10 -9.47 5.03
C SER A 38 16.91 -10.89 5.52
N GLY A 39 15.79 -11.50 5.15
CA GLY A 39 15.51 -12.85 5.60
C GLY A 39 14.13 -13.34 5.17
N ILE A 40 13.70 -14.41 5.85
CA ILE A 40 12.44 -15.09 5.58
C ILE A 40 11.69 -15.37 6.87
N VAL A 41 10.37 -15.19 6.84
CA VAL A 41 9.49 -15.52 7.97
C VAL A 41 8.77 -16.83 7.72
N LYS A 42 8.78 -17.73 8.71
CA LYS A 42 8.17 -19.05 8.64
C LYS A 42 7.34 -19.35 9.89
N ASP A 43 6.31 -20.14 9.69
CA ASP A 43 5.54 -20.75 10.77
C ASP A 43 6.39 -21.83 11.48
N LYS A 44 6.48 -21.74 12.81
CA LYS A 44 7.33 -22.63 13.61
C LYS A 44 6.84 -24.08 13.61
N GLN A 45 5.53 -24.31 13.48
CA GLN A 45 4.93 -25.64 13.49
C GLN A 45 4.91 -26.26 12.10
N SER A 46 4.26 -25.59 11.14
CA SER A 46 4.08 -26.11 9.78
C SER A 46 5.29 -25.96 8.88
N LYS A 47 6.29 -25.15 9.27
CA LYS A 47 7.48 -24.78 8.49
C LYS A 47 7.16 -24.00 7.19
N LYS A 48 5.90 -23.64 6.98
CA LYS A 48 5.48 -22.88 5.80
C LYS A 48 5.96 -21.42 5.89
N ARG A 49 6.23 -20.83 4.76
CA ARG A 49 6.56 -19.41 4.62
C ARG A 49 5.33 -18.56 4.92
N LEU A 50 5.50 -17.43 5.59
CA LEU A 50 4.43 -16.52 5.98
C LEU A 50 4.53 -15.22 5.19
N GLY A 51 3.60 -15.01 4.28
CA GLY A 51 3.47 -13.75 3.53
C GLY A 51 2.72 -12.68 4.31
N TYR A 52 2.95 -11.41 3.94
CA TYR A 52 2.27 -10.24 4.50
C TYR A 52 2.49 -10.05 6.01
N VAL A 53 3.62 -10.53 6.53
CA VAL A 53 4.07 -10.33 7.91
C VAL A 53 4.61 -8.91 8.06
N ASN A 54 4.19 -8.20 9.08
CA ASN A 54 4.68 -6.86 9.36
C ASN A 54 6.09 -6.91 9.98
N ILE A 55 7.01 -6.14 9.43
CA ILE A 55 8.41 -6.00 9.85
C ILE A 55 8.63 -4.53 10.16
N SER A 56 8.94 -4.17 11.40
CA SER A 56 8.97 -2.75 11.78
C SER A 56 9.93 -2.45 12.91
N VAL A 57 10.39 -1.21 12.96
CA VAL A 57 11.19 -0.68 14.07
C VAL A 57 10.24 -0.12 15.14
N PRO A 58 10.20 -0.68 16.35
CA PRO A 58 9.35 -0.20 17.44
C PRO A 58 9.55 1.29 17.73
N GLY A 59 8.47 2.00 18.05
CA GLY A 59 8.50 3.44 18.35
C GLY A 59 8.75 4.35 17.13
N THR A 60 8.79 3.79 15.91
CA THR A 60 9.00 4.56 14.68
C THR A 60 7.97 4.17 13.62
N SER A 61 7.85 5.01 12.58
CA SER A 61 7.04 4.68 11.38
C SER A 61 7.80 3.81 10.37
N VAL A 62 9.08 3.48 10.62
CA VAL A 62 9.91 2.69 9.71
C VAL A 62 9.47 1.23 9.73
N GLY A 63 9.18 0.72 8.54
CA GLY A 63 8.74 -0.66 8.38
C GLY A 63 8.65 -1.11 6.94
N THR A 64 8.33 -2.38 6.78
CA THR A 64 7.98 -3.05 5.53
C THR A 64 7.09 -4.26 5.83
N ILE A 65 6.81 -5.07 4.83
CA ILE A 65 6.05 -6.31 4.94
C ILE A 65 6.77 -7.42 4.17
N THR A 66 6.60 -8.68 4.58
CA THR A 66 7.10 -9.78 3.76
C THR A 66 6.32 -9.87 2.45
N ASN A 67 6.97 -10.30 1.37
CA ASN A 67 6.28 -10.68 0.16
C ASN A 67 5.43 -11.96 0.38
N GLU A 68 4.73 -12.42 -0.66
CA GLU A 68 3.89 -13.63 -0.62
C GLU A 68 4.68 -14.91 -0.28
N GLU A 69 5.99 -14.93 -0.58
CA GLU A 69 6.91 -16.02 -0.30
C GLU A 69 7.58 -15.90 1.08
N GLY A 70 7.17 -14.94 1.91
CA GLY A 70 7.66 -14.72 3.27
C GLY A 70 9.02 -14.02 3.35
N GLU A 71 9.52 -13.48 2.25
CA GLU A 71 10.83 -12.81 2.19
C GLU A 71 10.68 -11.32 2.49
N PHE A 72 11.69 -10.74 3.14
CA PHE A 72 11.74 -9.33 3.48
C PHE A 72 13.15 -8.76 3.44
N THR A 73 13.24 -7.46 3.19
CA THR A 73 14.42 -6.64 3.45
C THR A 73 13.96 -5.34 4.09
N ILE A 74 14.54 -5.01 5.26
CA ILE A 74 14.33 -3.73 5.92
C ILE A 74 15.65 -2.98 6.01
N LYS A 75 15.64 -1.70 5.61
CA LYS A 75 16.75 -0.76 5.73
C LYS A 75 16.44 0.23 6.84
N ILE A 76 17.35 0.38 7.77
CA ILE A 76 17.16 1.16 8.99
C ILE A 76 18.29 2.19 9.07
N ARG A 77 17.93 3.47 9.03
CA ARG A 77 18.91 4.57 9.18
C ARG A 77 19.61 4.46 10.52
N GLN A 78 20.94 4.62 10.54
CA GLN A 78 21.72 4.52 11.76
C GLN A 78 21.38 5.62 12.77
N SER A 79 20.92 6.78 12.31
CA SER A 79 20.45 7.88 13.18
C SER A 79 19.27 7.49 14.08
N LEU A 80 18.47 6.48 13.71
CA LEU A 80 17.36 5.99 14.53
C LEU A 80 17.81 5.25 15.80
N GLN A 81 19.09 4.84 15.88
CA GLN A 81 19.65 4.08 17.01
C GLN A 81 18.74 2.90 17.45
N ALA A 82 18.08 2.28 16.48
CA ALA A 82 17.17 1.18 16.72
C ALA A 82 17.90 -0.02 17.34
N ARG A 83 17.28 -0.66 18.33
CA ARG A 83 17.87 -1.81 19.04
C ARG A 83 17.35 -3.15 18.50
N GLN A 84 16.18 -3.16 17.90
CA GLN A 84 15.53 -4.35 17.42
C GLN A 84 14.54 -4.04 16.30
N VAL A 85 14.19 -5.06 15.52
CA VAL A 85 13.08 -5.07 14.58
C VAL A 85 12.02 -6.02 15.14
N GLU A 86 10.78 -5.58 15.17
CA GLU A 86 9.63 -6.39 15.56
C GLU A 86 9.02 -7.06 14.33
N VAL A 87 8.66 -8.33 14.48
CA VAL A 87 8.01 -9.16 13.47
C VAL A 87 6.67 -9.61 14.02
N SER A 88 5.57 -9.21 13.38
CA SER A 88 4.22 -9.50 13.87
C SER A 88 3.29 -9.96 12.75
N HIS A 89 2.47 -10.96 13.07
CA HIS A 89 1.47 -11.49 12.16
C HIS A 89 0.22 -11.95 12.91
N ILE A 90 -0.93 -11.81 12.25
CA ILE A 90 -2.20 -12.21 12.85
C ILE A 90 -2.20 -13.71 13.15
N GLY A 91 -2.65 -14.09 14.36
CA GLY A 91 -2.66 -15.47 14.83
C GLY A 91 -1.32 -15.99 15.33
N TYR A 92 -0.30 -15.14 15.48
CA TYR A 92 1.04 -15.51 15.95
C TYR A 92 1.49 -14.66 17.13
N LEU A 93 2.40 -15.19 17.93
CA LEU A 93 3.17 -14.42 18.90
C LEU A 93 4.17 -13.54 18.17
N ASN A 94 4.38 -12.33 18.68
CA ASN A 94 5.42 -11.44 18.13
C ASN A 94 6.81 -12.02 18.37
N ASP A 95 7.72 -11.79 17.45
CA ASP A 95 9.15 -12.07 17.58
C ASP A 95 9.99 -10.83 17.30
N VAL A 96 11.23 -10.80 17.72
CA VAL A 96 12.14 -9.67 17.56
C VAL A 96 13.49 -10.10 16.98
N ILE A 97 14.01 -9.30 16.08
CA ILE A 97 15.37 -9.44 15.54
C ILE A 97 16.25 -8.40 16.21
N PRO A 98 17.22 -8.79 17.08
CA PRO A 98 18.13 -7.85 17.72
C PRO A 98 19.09 -7.21 16.69
N LEU A 99 19.32 -5.91 16.79
CA LEU A 99 20.22 -5.17 15.93
C LEU A 99 21.60 -5.01 16.58
N THR A 100 22.63 -5.44 15.87
CA THR A 100 24.02 -5.34 16.30
C THR A 100 24.81 -4.18 15.65
N GLY A 101 24.10 -3.34 14.88
CA GLY A 101 24.72 -2.27 14.09
C GLY A 101 25.37 -2.74 12.78
N LYS A 102 25.26 -4.04 12.43
CA LYS A 102 25.78 -4.64 11.21
C LYS A 102 24.64 -5.14 10.32
N ASN A 103 24.91 -5.23 9.03
CA ASN A 103 23.98 -5.90 8.11
C ASN A 103 23.80 -7.37 8.50
N LEU A 104 22.59 -7.86 8.33
CA LEU A 104 22.20 -9.24 8.60
C LEU A 104 21.46 -9.78 7.37
N SER A 105 21.98 -10.81 6.72
CA SER A 105 21.36 -11.47 5.56
C SER A 105 20.93 -12.90 5.90
N ASP A 106 19.99 -13.40 5.12
CA ASP A 106 19.50 -14.79 5.18
C ASP A 106 18.94 -15.20 6.56
N TYR A 107 18.40 -14.22 7.32
CA TYR A 107 17.86 -14.47 8.65
C TYR A 107 16.51 -15.17 8.57
N THR A 108 16.32 -16.27 9.32
CA THR A 108 15.05 -16.95 9.39
C THR A 108 14.36 -16.63 10.71
N VAL A 109 13.19 -15.98 10.61
CA VAL A 109 12.29 -15.75 11.75
C VAL A 109 11.28 -16.91 11.83
N TRP A 110 11.10 -17.47 13.02
CA TRP A 110 10.16 -18.54 13.27
C TRP A 110 9.02 -18.07 14.17
N LEU A 111 7.91 -17.62 13.56
CA LEU A 111 6.74 -17.21 14.32
C LEU A 111 6.02 -18.42 14.90
N GLU A 112 5.68 -18.34 16.17
CA GLU A 112 4.93 -19.35 16.90
C GLU A 112 3.42 -19.06 16.82
N PRO A 113 2.59 -19.99 16.30
CA PRO A 113 1.15 -19.80 16.30
C PRO A 113 0.64 -19.57 17.72
N ASN A 114 -0.11 -18.50 17.91
CA ASN A 114 -0.78 -18.24 19.17
C ASN A 114 -2.12 -18.98 19.19
N THR A 115 -2.09 -20.22 19.69
CA THR A 115 -3.26 -21.10 19.85
C THR A 115 -4.03 -20.83 21.14
N ASN A 116 -3.64 -19.83 21.92
CA ASN A 116 -4.43 -19.41 23.07
C ASN A 116 -5.74 -18.82 22.57
N THR A 117 -6.66 -19.70 22.19
CA THR A 117 -8.08 -19.41 22.28
C THR A 117 -8.32 -19.11 23.75
N LEU A 118 -8.29 -17.81 24.11
CA LEU A 118 -8.83 -17.38 25.39
C LEU A 118 -10.18 -18.04 25.47
N ALA A 119 -10.38 -18.90 26.51
CA ALA A 119 -11.68 -19.52 26.77
C ALA A 119 -12.71 -18.41 26.62
N GLU A 120 -13.44 -18.46 25.53
CA GLU A 120 -14.35 -17.40 25.14
C GLU A 120 -15.34 -17.25 26.28
N VAL A 121 -15.16 -16.21 27.08
CA VAL A 121 -16.29 -15.70 27.83
C VAL A 121 -17.23 -15.28 26.74
N ILE A 122 -18.16 -16.19 26.37
CA ILE A 122 -19.25 -15.90 25.47
C ILE A 122 -19.98 -14.72 26.11
N ILE A 123 -19.59 -13.52 25.74
CA ILE A 123 -20.38 -12.32 26.02
C ILE A 123 -21.64 -12.57 25.21
N ARG A 124 -22.64 -13.11 25.90
CA ARG A 124 -23.97 -13.33 25.35
C ARG A 124 -24.40 -12.04 24.69
N ALA A 125 -24.50 -12.12 23.36
CA ALA A 125 -25.37 -11.31 22.54
C ALA A 125 -25.21 -9.78 22.62
N ASN A 126 -24.03 -9.26 22.35
CA ASN A 126 -24.02 -7.96 21.70
C ASN A 126 -24.00 -8.24 20.20
N ASP A 127 -25.00 -7.73 19.47
CA ASP A 127 -25.01 -7.72 18.01
C ASP A 127 -23.60 -7.26 17.56
N PRO A 128 -22.85 -8.06 16.76
CA PRO A 128 -21.49 -7.72 16.34
C PRO A 128 -21.42 -6.33 15.67
N ARG A 129 -22.53 -5.86 15.11
CA ARG A 129 -22.68 -4.50 14.57
C ARG A 129 -22.39 -3.43 15.62
N ILE A 130 -22.77 -3.65 16.89
CA ILE A 130 -22.53 -2.70 17.98
C ILE A 130 -21.04 -2.52 18.21
N ILE A 131 -20.26 -3.61 18.15
CA ILE A 131 -18.79 -3.54 18.28
C ILE A 131 -18.18 -2.73 17.14
N VAL A 132 -18.65 -2.94 15.92
CA VAL A 132 -18.20 -2.15 14.75
C VAL A 132 -18.55 -0.66 14.93
N GLN A 133 -19.77 -0.35 15.39
CA GLN A 133 -20.19 1.02 15.66
C GLN A 133 -19.37 1.69 16.77
N GLU A 134 -19.07 0.97 17.87
CA GLU A 134 -18.21 1.47 18.94
C GLU A 134 -16.78 1.71 18.45
N ALA A 135 -16.23 0.80 17.64
CA ALA A 135 -14.92 0.98 17.03
C ALA A 135 -14.88 2.24 16.13
N LEU A 136 -15.96 2.51 15.40
CA LEU A 136 -16.08 3.72 14.58
C LEU A 136 -16.15 5.00 15.43
N ARG A 137 -16.85 4.97 16.58
CA ARG A 137 -16.86 6.11 17.52
C ARG A 137 -15.48 6.38 18.14
N LYS A 138 -14.63 5.35 18.26
CA LYS A 138 -13.28 5.45 18.79
C LYS A 138 -12.25 5.93 17.77
N VAL A 139 -12.61 6.14 16.50
CA VAL A 139 -11.69 6.61 15.47
C VAL A 139 -11.03 7.93 15.88
N ASP A 140 -11.80 8.90 16.39
CA ASP A 140 -11.27 10.20 16.81
C ASP A 140 -10.30 10.13 18.01
N VAL A 141 -10.24 9.00 18.73
CA VAL A 141 -9.35 8.76 19.87
C VAL A 141 -8.16 7.91 19.47
N ASN A 142 -8.39 6.89 18.64
CA ASN A 142 -7.39 5.88 18.35
C ASN A 142 -6.52 6.21 17.13
N TYR A 143 -6.96 7.14 16.26
CA TYR A 143 -6.27 7.46 15.02
C TYR A 143 -5.73 8.89 15.02
N LEU A 144 -4.87 9.21 14.04
CA LEU A 144 -4.27 10.54 13.92
C LEU A 144 -5.33 11.64 13.81
N THR A 145 -5.23 12.64 14.70
CA THR A 145 -6.07 13.84 14.70
C THR A 145 -5.42 15.04 14.01
N THR A 146 -4.17 14.88 13.53
CA THR A 146 -3.41 15.86 12.76
C THR A 146 -3.15 15.36 11.34
N GLY A 147 -2.71 16.25 10.45
CA GLY A 147 -2.26 15.87 9.12
C GLY A 147 -0.94 15.11 9.18
N SER A 148 -0.76 14.13 8.30
CA SER A 148 0.47 13.35 8.20
C SER A 148 0.93 13.19 6.77
N MET A 149 2.25 13.13 6.58
CA MET A 149 2.89 12.75 5.34
C MET A 149 3.51 11.36 5.53
N LEU A 150 2.98 10.38 4.81
CA LEU A 150 3.49 9.01 4.79
C LEU A 150 4.34 8.83 3.54
N THR A 151 5.46 8.13 3.67
CA THR A 151 6.22 7.62 2.54
C THR A 151 5.88 6.15 2.38
N GLY A 152 5.56 5.73 1.17
CA GLY A 152 5.20 4.34 0.89
C GLY A 152 5.89 3.80 -0.36
N PHE A 153 6.06 2.50 -0.41
CA PHE A 153 6.36 1.78 -1.63
C PHE A 153 5.06 1.27 -2.24
N TYR A 154 4.85 1.55 -3.52
CA TYR A 154 3.70 1.10 -4.28
C TYR A 154 4.15 0.25 -5.47
N ARG A 155 3.55 -0.90 -5.66
CA ARG A 155 3.74 -1.79 -6.81
C ARG A 155 2.42 -2.09 -7.47
N GLU A 156 2.39 -2.05 -8.79
CA GLU A 156 1.28 -2.50 -9.61
C GLU A 156 1.79 -3.50 -10.64
N THR A 157 1.17 -4.66 -10.69
CA THR A 157 1.49 -5.70 -11.66
C THR A 157 0.25 -6.10 -12.44
N ALA A 158 0.42 -6.40 -13.72
CA ALA A 158 -0.62 -7.01 -14.53
C ALA A 158 -0.09 -8.29 -15.19
N GLN A 159 -0.87 -9.35 -15.09
CA GLN A 159 -0.59 -10.65 -15.70
C GLN A 159 -1.65 -10.99 -16.74
N LYS A 160 -1.21 -11.62 -17.80
CA LYS A 160 -2.03 -12.29 -18.82
C LYS A 160 -1.81 -13.81 -18.72
N GLY A 161 -2.78 -14.52 -18.17
CA GLY A 161 -2.57 -15.89 -17.69
C GLY A 161 -1.56 -15.89 -16.56
N ARG A 162 -0.43 -16.58 -16.74
CA ARG A 162 0.68 -16.64 -15.77
C ARG A 162 1.85 -15.72 -16.13
N ARG A 163 1.71 -14.86 -17.12
CA ARG A 163 2.82 -14.06 -17.64
C ARG A 163 2.62 -12.59 -17.29
N TYR A 164 3.60 -12.00 -16.62
CA TYR A 164 3.62 -10.56 -16.36
C TYR A 164 3.73 -9.78 -17.67
N ILE A 165 2.88 -8.77 -17.81
CA ILE A 165 2.82 -7.87 -18.98
C ILE A 165 3.08 -6.42 -18.60
N ASN A 166 2.90 -6.07 -17.32
CA ASN A 166 3.24 -4.78 -16.74
C ASN A 166 3.74 -5.00 -15.31
N ILE A 167 4.85 -4.34 -14.97
CA ILE A 167 5.37 -4.20 -13.60
C ILE A 167 5.71 -2.72 -13.46
N SER A 168 5.01 -2.02 -12.59
CA SER A 168 5.24 -0.60 -12.31
C SER A 168 5.39 -0.42 -10.81
N GLU A 169 6.46 0.27 -10.39
CA GLU A 169 6.81 0.46 -8.98
C GLU A 169 7.14 1.93 -8.72
N ALA A 170 6.80 2.42 -7.55
CA ALA A 170 7.11 3.79 -7.15
C ALA A 170 7.30 3.93 -5.64
N ILE A 171 8.17 4.85 -5.24
CA ILE A 171 8.10 5.50 -3.93
C ILE A 171 7.09 6.64 -4.06
N ILE A 172 6.13 6.66 -3.18
CA ILE A 172 5.04 7.63 -3.16
C ILE A 172 5.00 8.37 -1.83
N ASP A 173 4.64 9.64 -1.87
CA ASP A 173 4.24 10.40 -0.70
C ASP A 173 2.71 10.45 -0.64
N ILE A 174 2.17 10.19 0.54
CA ILE A 174 0.73 10.17 0.79
C ILE A 174 0.44 11.20 1.88
N TYR A 175 -0.18 12.29 1.51
CA TYR A 175 -0.72 13.22 2.49
C TYR A 175 -2.09 12.74 2.94
N LYS A 176 -2.20 12.50 4.24
CA LYS A 176 -3.48 12.17 4.90
C LYS A 176 -3.84 13.28 5.87
N THR A 177 -5.04 13.81 5.73
CA THR A 177 -5.62 14.72 6.72
C THR A 177 -5.97 13.95 7.99
N SER A 178 -6.40 14.65 9.03
CA SER A 178 -6.94 14.03 10.26
C SER A 178 -7.96 12.93 9.95
N TYR A 179 -8.00 11.90 10.76
CA TYR A 179 -9.08 10.89 10.72
C TYR A 179 -10.39 11.40 11.32
N LYS A 180 -10.33 12.49 12.08
CA LYS A 180 -11.54 13.15 12.61
C LYS A 180 -12.42 13.61 11.46
N GLY A 181 -13.70 13.26 11.52
CA GLY A 181 -14.66 13.55 10.44
C GLY A 181 -14.57 12.62 9.24
N ARG A 182 -13.63 11.68 9.21
CA ARG A 182 -13.55 10.55 8.27
C ARG A 182 -13.77 10.93 6.80
N SER A 183 -13.01 11.91 6.28
CA SER A 183 -13.05 12.30 4.85
C SER A 183 -11.70 12.11 4.19
N VAL A 184 -11.72 11.67 2.94
CA VAL A 184 -10.55 11.52 2.07
C VAL A 184 -10.43 12.61 1.01
N ASP A 185 -11.31 13.59 0.99
CA ASP A 185 -11.40 14.62 -0.06
C ASP A 185 -10.13 15.44 -0.26
N ARG A 186 -9.38 15.64 0.82
CA ARG A 186 -8.12 16.39 0.81
C ARG A 186 -6.88 15.51 0.86
N ASP A 187 -7.05 14.19 0.98
CA ASP A 187 -5.94 13.26 0.91
C ASP A 187 -5.38 13.23 -0.52
N ARG A 188 -4.07 13.19 -0.65
CA ARG A 188 -3.38 13.26 -1.95
C ARG A 188 -2.21 12.31 -1.97
N VAL A 189 -1.92 11.80 -3.15
CA VAL A 189 -0.74 10.97 -3.42
C VAL A 189 0.11 11.67 -4.45
N GLN A 190 1.43 11.65 -4.25
CA GLN A 190 2.43 12.14 -5.19
C GLN A 190 3.44 11.02 -5.46
N ILE A 191 3.85 10.86 -6.71
CA ILE A 191 4.95 9.98 -7.07
C ILE A 191 6.25 10.76 -6.82
N TYR A 192 7.12 10.21 -5.96
CA TYR A 192 8.45 10.74 -5.72
C TYR A 192 9.44 10.25 -6.77
N LYS A 193 9.56 8.94 -6.95
CA LYS A 193 10.30 8.29 -8.03
C LYS A 193 9.68 6.92 -8.34
N GLY A 194 9.88 6.45 -9.55
CA GLY A 194 9.33 5.15 -9.93
C GLY A 194 9.90 4.63 -11.23
N ARG A 195 9.65 3.36 -11.49
CA ARG A 195 10.11 2.64 -12.67
C ARG A 195 9.06 1.69 -13.20
N LYS A 196 9.17 1.32 -14.46
CA LYS A 196 8.27 0.36 -15.11
C LYS A 196 9.00 -0.61 -16.01
N LEU A 197 8.39 -1.77 -16.18
CA LEU A 197 8.72 -2.76 -17.19
C LEU A 197 7.44 -3.19 -17.90
N LEU A 198 7.35 -2.93 -19.19
CA LEU A 198 6.20 -3.29 -20.02
C LEU A 198 6.57 -4.37 -21.04
N SER A 199 5.67 -5.31 -21.28
CA SER A 199 5.81 -6.24 -22.40
C SER A 199 5.82 -5.49 -23.72
N GLN A 200 6.79 -5.79 -24.57
CA GLN A 200 6.93 -5.18 -25.89
C GLN A 200 5.98 -5.81 -26.95
N LYS A 201 5.21 -6.82 -26.58
CA LYS A 201 4.29 -7.48 -27.51
C LYS A 201 3.00 -6.68 -27.63
N ALA A 202 2.64 -6.26 -28.85
CA ALA A 202 1.39 -5.55 -29.10
C ALA A 202 0.14 -6.30 -28.61
N SER A 203 0.19 -7.65 -28.60
CA SER A 203 -0.90 -8.49 -28.11
C SER A 203 -1.07 -8.46 -26.57
N ASP A 204 -0.14 -7.85 -25.85
CA ASP A 204 -0.15 -7.77 -24.39
C ASP A 204 -0.67 -6.43 -23.86
N THR A 205 -0.97 -5.49 -24.77
CA THR A 205 -1.59 -4.23 -24.37
C THR A 205 -2.95 -4.49 -23.72
N LEU A 206 -3.07 -4.09 -22.43
CA LEU A 206 -4.32 -4.16 -21.70
C LEU A 206 -5.20 -2.98 -22.10
N ALA A 207 -6.14 -3.21 -23.00
CA ALA A 207 -6.99 -2.16 -23.57
C ALA A 207 -8.20 -1.77 -22.70
N ILE A 208 -8.16 -2.09 -21.41
CA ILE A 208 -9.20 -1.71 -20.43
C ILE A 208 -8.63 -0.79 -19.39
N LYS A 209 -9.47 0.05 -18.80
CA LYS A 209 -9.14 0.90 -17.67
C LYS A 209 -9.98 0.49 -16.47
N LEU A 210 -9.32 0.00 -15.45
CA LEU A 210 -9.91 -0.33 -14.14
C LEU A 210 -9.75 0.85 -13.17
N LEU A 211 -10.52 0.82 -12.11
CA LEU A 211 -10.23 1.65 -10.94
C LEU A 211 -8.92 1.15 -10.32
N GLY A 212 -7.95 2.05 -10.10
CA GLY A 212 -6.64 1.64 -9.62
C GLY A 212 -5.66 2.79 -9.52
N GLY A 213 -4.37 2.41 -9.43
CA GLY A 213 -3.25 3.32 -9.28
C GLY A 213 -2.99 3.74 -7.83
N PRO A 214 -1.96 4.54 -7.57
CA PRO A 214 -1.55 4.95 -6.22
C PRO A 214 -2.65 5.58 -5.37
N ASN A 215 -3.70 6.17 -5.98
CA ASN A 215 -4.85 6.72 -5.25
C ASN A 215 -5.65 5.65 -4.50
N LEU A 216 -5.51 4.36 -4.82
CA LEU A 216 -6.11 3.29 -4.01
C LEU A 216 -5.64 3.34 -2.56
N SER A 217 -4.40 3.78 -2.30
CA SER A 217 -3.87 3.97 -0.95
C SER A 217 -4.65 4.99 -0.12
N VAL A 218 -5.44 5.83 -0.78
CA VAL A 218 -6.36 6.77 -0.12
C VAL A 218 -7.76 6.19 -0.05
N TYR A 219 -8.30 5.74 -1.18
CA TYR A 219 -9.72 5.36 -1.28
C TYR A 219 -10.07 4.05 -0.56
N VAL A 220 -9.12 3.13 -0.43
CA VAL A 220 -9.34 1.81 0.19
C VAL A 220 -9.13 1.83 1.71
N ASP A 221 -8.70 2.94 2.29
CA ASP A 221 -8.63 3.14 3.74
C ASP A 221 -10.06 3.17 4.34
N VAL A 222 -10.61 2.00 4.64
CA VAL A 222 -12.01 1.82 5.05
C VAL A 222 -12.37 2.56 6.34
N VAL A 223 -11.40 2.79 7.23
CA VAL A 223 -11.63 3.53 8.47
C VAL A 223 -11.79 5.01 8.17
N LYS A 224 -11.01 5.55 7.24
CA LYS A 224 -11.03 6.96 6.89
C LYS A 224 -12.07 7.30 5.82
N ASN A 225 -12.33 6.36 4.89
CA ASN A 225 -13.30 6.50 3.83
C ASN A 225 -14.61 5.76 4.18
N PRO A 226 -15.57 6.41 4.85
CA PRO A 226 -16.79 5.76 5.28
C PRO A 226 -17.66 5.29 4.11
N ASP A 227 -17.61 5.99 2.98
CA ASP A 227 -18.47 5.71 1.82
C ASP A 227 -18.15 4.37 1.15
N LEU A 228 -16.96 3.82 1.41
CA LEU A 228 -16.59 2.52 0.85
C LEU A 228 -17.33 1.37 1.55
N LEU A 229 -17.36 1.37 2.90
CA LEU A 229 -17.86 0.22 3.67
C LEU A 229 -18.48 0.57 5.02
N LEU A 230 -17.96 1.54 5.75
CA LEU A 230 -18.22 1.71 7.18
C LEU A 230 -18.96 3.02 7.52
N SER A 231 -19.82 3.55 6.62
CA SER A 231 -20.68 4.66 7.00
C SER A 231 -21.90 4.17 7.80
N PRO A 232 -22.46 4.99 8.71
CA PRO A 232 -23.67 4.64 9.45
C PRO A 232 -24.85 4.26 8.55
N GLU A 233 -24.93 4.84 7.35
CA GLU A 233 -25.97 4.62 6.35
C GLU A 233 -25.82 3.28 5.64
N ILE A 234 -24.57 2.80 5.49
CA ILE A 234 -24.24 1.56 4.77
C ILE A 234 -24.29 0.34 5.72
N LEU A 235 -23.92 0.50 7.00
CA LEU A 235 -23.89 -0.61 7.95
C LEU A 235 -25.19 -1.44 8.02
N PRO A 236 -26.39 -0.85 7.94
CA PRO A 236 -27.64 -1.63 7.92
C PRO A 236 -27.81 -2.57 6.73
N TYR A 237 -27.06 -2.37 5.66
CA TYR A 237 -27.13 -3.21 4.45
C TYR A 237 -26.36 -4.53 4.59
N TYR A 238 -25.66 -4.72 5.73
CA TYR A 238 -24.86 -5.89 6.02
C TYR A 238 -25.41 -6.70 7.20
N ALA A 239 -25.35 -8.02 7.09
CA ALA A 239 -25.44 -8.94 8.20
C ALA A 239 -24.03 -9.15 8.79
N PHE A 240 -23.90 -8.98 10.10
CA PHE A 240 -22.65 -9.18 10.83
C PHE A 240 -22.71 -10.46 11.67
N ARG A 241 -21.60 -11.20 11.73
CA ARG A 241 -21.46 -12.39 12.55
C ARG A 241 -20.13 -12.39 13.28
N MET A 242 -20.16 -12.77 14.57
CA MET A 242 -18.95 -12.98 15.35
C MET A 242 -18.30 -14.30 14.93
N GLU A 243 -17.02 -14.24 14.63
CA GLU A 243 -16.16 -15.38 14.36
C GLU A 243 -15.26 -15.65 15.57
N GLU A 244 -14.47 -16.73 15.51
CA GLU A 244 -13.46 -17.04 16.53
C GLU A 244 -12.44 -15.91 16.66
N SER A 245 -12.17 -15.51 17.91
CA SER A 245 -11.21 -14.46 18.22
C SER A 245 -9.79 -14.85 17.84
N THR A 246 -8.96 -13.86 17.52
CA THR A 246 -7.54 -14.08 17.18
C THR A 246 -6.63 -13.14 17.96
N MET A 247 -5.33 -13.40 17.89
CA MET A 247 -4.30 -12.54 18.48
C MET A 247 -3.57 -11.76 17.39
N LEU A 248 -3.23 -10.51 17.67
CA LEU A 248 -2.34 -9.68 16.85
C LEU A 248 -1.60 -8.72 17.78
N ASN A 249 -0.28 -8.61 17.66
CA ASN A 249 0.57 -7.82 18.54
C ASN A 249 0.33 -8.16 20.02
N ASP A 250 0.26 -9.47 20.33
CA ASP A 250 0.01 -10.04 21.66
C ASP A 250 -1.28 -9.53 22.33
N ARG A 251 -2.22 -8.99 21.57
CA ARG A 251 -3.54 -8.54 22.03
C ARG A 251 -4.68 -9.30 21.36
N PRO A 252 -5.77 -9.58 22.10
CA PRO A 252 -6.93 -10.27 21.55
C PRO A 252 -7.76 -9.37 20.64
N HIS A 253 -8.25 -9.92 19.53
CA HIS A 253 -9.06 -9.24 18.54
C HIS A 253 -10.40 -9.92 18.33
N TYR A 254 -11.46 -9.12 18.23
CA TYR A 254 -12.70 -9.56 17.62
C TYR A 254 -12.48 -9.81 16.13
N VAL A 255 -13.02 -10.91 15.62
CA VAL A 255 -13.12 -11.19 14.19
C VAL A 255 -14.60 -11.14 13.84
N ILE A 256 -15.01 -10.18 13.03
CA ILE A 256 -16.40 -9.97 12.67
C ILE A 256 -16.53 -10.12 11.16
N SER A 257 -17.21 -11.18 10.72
CA SER A 257 -17.55 -11.36 9.32
C SER A 257 -18.79 -10.50 8.97
N PHE A 258 -18.86 -10.05 7.72
CA PHE A 258 -20.00 -9.33 7.19
C PHE A 258 -20.30 -9.76 5.76
N ALA A 259 -21.57 -9.73 5.40
CA ALA A 259 -22.06 -10.05 4.05
C ALA A 259 -23.31 -9.20 3.72
N PRO A 260 -23.62 -8.98 2.43
CA PRO A 260 -24.83 -8.27 2.03
C PRO A 260 -26.10 -8.89 2.63
N ALA A 261 -26.94 -8.07 3.27
CA ALA A 261 -28.25 -8.44 3.80
C ALA A 261 -29.40 -7.95 2.93
N VAL A 262 -29.12 -7.11 1.93
CA VAL A 262 -30.09 -6.47 1.06
C VAL A 262 -29.60 -6.50 -0.40
N ILE A 263 -30.53 -6.39 -1.33
CA ILE A 263 -30.22 -6.26 -2.76
C ILE A 263 -30.33 -4.78 -3.13
N LEU A 264 -29.23 -4.19 -3.59
CA LEU A 264 -29.14 -2.81 -4.04
C LEU A 264 -28.86 -2.73 -5.55
N PRO A 265 -29.05 -1.58 -6.21
CA PRO A 265 -28.71 -1.41 -7.63
C PRO A 265 -27.21 -1.45 -7.93
N TYR A 266 -26.36 -1.51 -6.94
CA TYR A 266 -24.89 -1.66 -7.04
C TYR A 266 -24.40 -2.86 -6.23
N ALA A 267 -23.16 -3.32 -6.51
CA ALA A 267 -22.54 -4.42 -5.79
C ALA A 267 -22.06 -3.97 -4.41
N LEU A 268 -22.33 -4.79 -3.39
CA LEU A 268 -21.84 -4.63 -2.03
C LEU A 268 -20.57 -5.49 -1.82
N TYR A 269 -19.97 -5.36 -0.66
CA TYR A 269 -18.78 -6.12 -0.26
C TYR A 269 -19.16 -7.21 0.75
N GLU A 270 -18.28 -8.20 0.91
CA GLU A 270 -18.33 -9.21 1.95
C GLU A 270 -16.92 -9.44 2.50
N GLY A 271 -16.77 -9.84 3.76
CA GLY A 271 -15.44 -10.01 4.32
C GLY A 271 -15.38 -10.11 5.83
N LYS A 272 -14.22 -9.71 6.39
CA LYS A 272 -13.94 -9.75 7.83
C LYS A 272 -13.28 -8.46 8.31
N LEU A 273 -13.66 -8.02 9.49
CA LEU A 273 -13.07 -6.92 10.24
C LEU A 273 -12.38 -7.49 11.48
N PHE A 274 -11.17 -7.03 11.76
CA PHE A 274 -10.39 -7.40 12.94
C PHE A 274 -10.25 -6.17 13.82
N ILE A 275 -10.81 -6.25 15.03
CA ILE A 275 -10.94 -5.12 15.95
C ILE A 275 -10.30 -5.50 17.29
N ASP A 276 -9.31 -4.71 17.72
CA ASP A 276 -8.67 -4.85 19.03
C ASP A 276 -9.72 -4.79 20.15
N LYS A 277 -9.73 -5.79 21.04
CA LYS A 277 -10.76 -5.90 22.10
C LYS A 277 -10.65 -4.81 23.18
N GLU A 278 -9.46 -4.31 23.42
CA GLU A 278 -9.21 -3.32 24.49
C GLU A 278 -9.46 -1.89 23.98
N ARG A 279 -8.89 -1.58 22.81
CA ARG A 279 -8.92 -0.24 22.26
C ARG A 279 -10.13 0.03 21.37
N LEU A 280 -10.74 -1.01 20.83
CA LEU A 280 -11.75 -0.92 19.78
C LEU A 280 -11.23 -0.17 18.55
N SER A 281 -9.98 -0.45 18.14
CA SER A 281 -9.39 0.05 16.90
C SER A 281 -9.38 -1.06 15.85
N PHE A 282 -9.61 -0.70 14.58
CA PHE A 282 -9.47 -1.63 13.47
C PHE A 282 -7.98 -1.90 13.23
N SER A 283 -7.60 -3.16 13.22
CA SER A 283 -6.23 -3.58 12.92
C SER A 283 -6.10 -4.17 11.51
N ARG A 284 -7.18 -4.75 10.99
CA ARG A 284 -7.21 -5.36 9.66
C ARG A 284 -8.64 -5.36 9.10
N ALA A 285 -8.76 -5.21 7.79
CA ALA A 285 -9.98 -5.45 7.04
C ALA A 285 -9.63 -6.29 5.81
N GLU A 286 -10.32 -7.41 5.63
CA GLU A 286 -10.26 -8.27 4.47
C GLU A 286 -11.64 -8.29 3.83
N PHE A 287 -11.76 -7.86 2.59
CA PHE A 287 -13.06 -7.84 1.95
C PHE A 287 -12.97 -8.00 0.44
N ALA A 288 -14.04 -8.49 -0.14
CA ALA A 288 -14.17 -8.69 -1.56
C ALA A 288 -15.50 -8.13 -2.07
N LEU A 289 -15.53 -7.72 -3.31
CA LEU A 289 -16.76 -7.33 -3.98
C LEU A 289 -17.63 -8.56 -4.21
N ASN A 290 -18.89 -8.52 -3.79
CA ASN A 290 -19.82 -9.62 -4.04
C ASN A 290 -20.04 -9.79 -5.54
N MET A 291 -19.88 -11.02 -6.04
CA MET A 291 -19.94 -11.38 -7.47
C MET A 291 -21.24 -12.04 -7.92
N ASP A 292 -22.27 -12.08 -7.06
CA ASP A 292 -23.55 -12.72 -7.40
C ASP A 292 -24.21 -12.06 -8.60
N ASP A 293 -24.06 -10.74 -8.74
CA ASP A 293 -24.49 -10.00 -9.92
C ASP A 293 -23.30 -9.45 -10.72
N GLN A 294 -23.01 -10.12 -11.82
CA GLN A 294 -21.88 -9.80 -12.71
C GLN A 294 -21.97 -8.42 -13.37
N VAL A 295 -23.18 -7.89 -13.55
CA VAL A 295 -23.39 -6.56 -14.16
C VAL A 295 -22.99 -5.50 -13.14
N LYS A 296 -23.53 -5.57 -11.92
CA LYS A 296 -23.19 -4.65 -10.82
C LYS A 296 -21.70 -4.70 -10.47
N ALA A 297 -21.12 -5.91 -10.42
CA ALA A 297 -19.69 -6.07 -10.18
C ALA A 297 -18.83 -5.45 -11.31
N THR A 298 -19.28 -5.57 -12.55
CA THR A 298 -18.59 -4.93 -13.70
C THR A 298 -18.66 -3.40 -13.60
N GLU A 299 -19.79 -2.82 -13.28
CA GLU A 299 -19.99 -1.37 -13.14
C GLU A 299 -19.15 -0.77 -12.02
N ALA A 300 -18.97 -1.52 -10.93
CA ALA A 300 -18.17 -1.09 -9.79
C ALA A 300 -16.70 -0.84 -10.13
N ILE A 301 -16.11 -1.63 -11.04
CA ILE A 301 -14.66 -1.64 -11.29
C ILE A 301 -14.22 -1.17 -12.68
N LEU A 302 -15.08 -1.32 -13.68
CA LEU A 302 -14.72 -1.05 -15.07
C LEU A 302 -14.99 0.40 -15.44
N ARG A 303 -13.94 1.17 -15.69
CA ARG A 303 -14.05 2.58 -16.12
C ARG A 303 -14.20 2.73 -17.63
N ARG A 304 -13.46 1.93 -18.40
CA ARG A 304 -13.48 2.01 -19.86
C ARG A 304 -13.05 0.68 -20.50
N LYS A 305 -13.70 0.31 -21.60
CA LYS A 305 -13.27 -0.80 -22.46
C LYS A 305 -13.53 -0.47 -23.94
N PRO A 306 -12.79 -1.09 -24.88
CA PRO A 306 -13.05 -0.97 -26.32
C PRO A 306 -14.40 -1.57 -26.70
N PHE A 307 -14.96 -1.05 -27.79
CA PHE A 307 -16.13 -1.67 -28.40
C PHE A 307 -15.82 -3.11 -28.87
N GLY A 308 -16.74 -4.02 -28.62
CA GLY A 308 -16.57 -5.43 -28.99
C GLY A 308 -15.76 -6.29 -28.01
N LEU A 309 -15.18 -5.71 -26.95
CA LEU A 309 -14.57 -6.45 -25.86
C LEU A 309 -15.64 -6.82 -24.82
N ARG A 310 -15.73 -8.12 -24.49
CA ARG A 310 -16.51 -8.62 -23.36
C ARG A 310 -15.58 -8.65 -22.13
N PHE A 311 -16.05 -8.08 -21.03
CA PHE A 311 -15.35 -8.08 -19.75
C PHE A 311 -16.20 -8.85 -18.74
N LYS A 312 -15.58 -9.76 -18.01
CA LYS A 312 -16.21 -10.52 -16.93
C LYS A 312 -15.32 -10.49 -15.70
N PRO A 313 -15.73 -9.80 -14.63
CA PRO A 313 -15.01 -9.86 -13.35
C PRO A 313 -15.11 -11.28 -12.78
N LEU A 314 -14.07 -11.74 -12.13
CA LEU A 314 -14.01 -13.03 -11.45
C LEU A 314 -13.83 -12.84 -9.96
N GLU A 315 -13.02 -11.86 -9.56
CA GLU A 315 -12.72 -11.53 -8.17
C GLU A 315 -12.22 -10.10 -8.08
N VAL A 316 -12.62 -9.42 -7.01
CA VAL A 316 -12.05 -8.13 -6.60
C VAL A 316 -11.92 -8.18 -5.09
N SER A 317 -10.70 -8.29 -4.59
CA SER A 317 -10.42 -8.43 -3.17
C SER A 317 -9.47 -7.35 -2.67
N PHE A 318 -9.63 -7.02 -1.40
CA PHE A 318 -8.88 -5.99 -0.70
C PHE A 318 -8.39 -6.51 0.64
N LEU A 319 -7.18 -6.13 0.99
CA LEU A 319 -6.60 -6.28 2.31
C LEU A 319 -6.08 -4.93 2.76
N VAL A 320 -6.54 -4.46 3.91
CA VAL A 320 -6.08 -3.22 4.54
C VAL A 320 -5.61 -3.55 5.94
N THR A 321 -4.41 -3.14 6.31
CA THR A 321 -3.89 -3.30 7.66
C THR A 321 -3.52 -1.97 8.28
N TYR A 322 -3.72 -1.90 9.58
CA TYR A 322 -3.37 -0.76 10.40
C TYR A 322 -2.39 -1.21 11.49
N LYS A 323 -1.49 -0.32 11.87
CA LYS A 323 -0.52 -0.55 12.93
C LYS A 323 -0.71 0.49 14.03
N GLU A 324 -0.69 0.05 15.28
CA GLU A 324 -0.61 0.95 16.42
C GLU A 324 0.85 1.30 16.70
N GLN A 325 1.10 2.56 16.95
CA GLN A 325 2.38 3.10 17.30
C GLN A 325 2.18 4.22 18.34
N GLU A 326 2.78 4.07 19.53
CA GLU A 326 2.66 5.04 20.62
C GLU A 326 1.21 5.45 20.94
N GLY A 327 0.33 4.44 20.94
CA GLY A 327 -1.09 4.66 21.22
C GLY A 327 -1.91 5.20 20.05
N VAL A 328 -1.33 5.43 18.88
CA VAL A 328 -2.01 5.94 17.69
C VAL A 328 -2.02 4.89 16.58
N THR A 329 -3.19 4.58 16.07
CA THR A 329 -3.37 3.65 14.95
C THR A 329 -3.16 4.38 13.62
N ARG A 330 -2.40 3.77 12.71
CA ARG A 330 -2.03 4.33 11.41
C ARG A 330 -2.19 3.28 10.31
N LEU A 331 -2.50 3.73 9.10
CA LEU A 331 -2.48 2.88 7.92
C LEU A 331 -1.07 2.28 7.74
N SER A 332 -0.99 0.98 7.45
CA SER A 332 0.28 0.26 7.29
C SER A 332 0.43 -0.35 5.90
N TYR A 333 -0.56 -1.11 5.44
CA TYR A 333 -0.49 -1.81 4.17
C TYR A 333 -1.85 -1.91 3.50
N ILE A 334 -1.85 -1.86 2.18
CA ILE A 334 -3.01 -2.10 1.33
C ILE A 334 -2.60 -3.05 0.20
N ARG A 335 -3.41 -4.07 -0.05
CA ARG A 335 -3.34 -4.92 -1.23
C ARG A 335 -4.71 -4.97 -1.90
N ASN A 336 -4.71 -4.84 -3.20
CA ASN A 336 -5.88 -5.00 -4.02
C ASN A 336 -5.57 -5.98 -5.15
N GLU A 337 -6.46 -6.94 -5.38
CA GLU A 337 -6.36 -7.90 -6.48
C GLU A 337 -7.64 -7.91 -7.29
N VAL A 338 -7.51 -7.77 -8.60
CA VAL A 338 -8.62 -7.84 -9.56
C VAL A 338 -8.33 -8.94 -10.55
N ARG A 339 -9.16 -9.98 -10.55
CA ARG A 339 -9.14 -11.04 -11.54
C ARG A 339 -10.34 -10.94 -12.48
N PHE A 340 -10.10 -11.04 -13.76
CA PHE A 340 -11.16 -10.93 -14.77
C PHE A 340 -10.82 -11.69 -16.06
N LYS A 341 -11.84 -11.94 -16.88
CA LYS A 341 -11.72 -12.47 -18.24
C LYS A 341 -12.03 -11.40 -19.26
N CYS A 342 -11.29 -11.42 -20.37
CA CYS A 342 -11.60 -10.61 -21.54
C CYS A 342 -11.72 -11.50 -22.78
N ASP A 343 -12.78 -11.24 -23.56
CA ASP A 343 -13.05 -11.90 -24.84
C ASP A 343 -13.32 -10.85 -25.89
N TRP A 344 -12.71 -11.02 -27.07
CA TRP A 344 -13.13 -10.28 -28.25
C TRP A 344 -14.26 -11.04 -28.95
N LYS A 345 -15.33 -10.38 -29.36
CA LYS A 345 -16.49 -11.00 -30.05
C LYS A 345 -16.14 -11.93 -31.22
N ARG A 346 -14.92 -11.80 -31.78
CA ARG A 346 -14.43 -12.58 -32.93
C ARG A 346 -13.35 -13.61 -32.58
N LYS A 347 -12.97 -13.75 -31.27
CA LYS A 347 -12.00 -14.75 -30.82
C LYS A 347 -12.70 -15.92 -30.15
N LEU A 348 -12.19 -17.13 -30.40
CA LEU A 348 -12.74 -18.37 -29.84
C LEU A 348 -12.37 -18.59 -28.35
N PHE A 349 -11.34 -17.92 -27.86
CA PHE A 349 -10.82 -18.14 -26.50
C PHE A 349 -10.82 -16.86 -25.68
N SER A 350 -11.24 -16.99 -24.42
CA SER A 350 -11.11 -15.96 -23.42
C SER A 350 -9.69 -15.91 -22.84
N THR A 351 -9.28 -14.74 -22.38
CA THR A 351 -7.99 -14.53 -21.72
C THR A 351 -8.21 -14.08 -20.29
N ASN A 352 -7.58 -14.77 -19.35
CA ASN A 352 -7.58 -14.38 -17.94
C ASN A 352 -6.52 -13.29 -17.70
N TYR A 353 -6.89 -12.32 -16.90
CA TYR A 353 -5.99 -11.28 -16.41
C TYR A 353 -6.06 -11.21 -14.88
N THR A 354 -4.91 -10.92 -14.27
CA THR A 354 -4.80 -10.60 -12.85
C THR A 354 -4.06 -9.28 -12.74
N VAL A 355 -4.64 -8.32 -12.04
CA VAL A 355 -4.00 -7.05 -11.69
C VAL A 355 -3.89 -7.00 -10.18
N VAL A 356 -2.68 -6.81 -9.67
CA VAL A 356 -2.40 -6.67 -8.25
C VAL A 356 -1.76 -5.31 -8.01
N SER A 357 -2.25 -4.61 -7.01
CA SER A 357 -1.66 -3.37 -6.51
C SER A 357 -1.37 -3.53 -5.03
N GLU A 358 -0.16 -3.16 -4.62
CA GLU A 358 0.30 -3.22 -3.24
C GLU A 358 0.89 -1.89 -2.82
N MET A 359 0.60 -1.46 -1.60
CA MET A 359 1.20 -0.28 -0.99
C MET A 359 1.56 -0.61 0.46
N VAL A 360 2.82 -0.45 0.82
CA VAL A 360 3.29 -0.49 2.22
C VAL A 360 3.77 0.88 2.64
N VAL A 361 3.34 1.33 3.81
CA VAL A 361 3.90 2.54 4.45
C VAL A 361 5.27 2.17 5.03
N THR A 362 6.29 2.86 4.58
CA THR A 362 7.68 2.59 4.93
C THR A 362 8.29 3.64 5.87
N ASP A 363 7.68 4.81 5.95
CA ASP A 363 8.02 5.90 6.87
C ASP A 363 6.84 6.88 7.00
N GLY A 364 6.89 7.77 8.00
CA GLY A 364 5.85 8.78 8.20
C GLY A 364 6.23 9.87 9.19
N ARG A 365 5.68 11.06 8.97
CA ARG A 365 5.88 12.23 9.84
C ARG A 365 4.62 13.06 9.92
N GLU A 366 4.51 13.90 10.93
CA GLU A 366 3.49 14.93 10.93
C GLU A 366 3.70 15.93 9.79
N ALA A 367 2.61 16.44 9.23
CA ALA A 367 2.65 17.39 8.13
C ALA A 367 1.75 18.59 8.41
N GLN A 368 2.34 19.78 8.35
CA GLN A 368 1.62 21.05 8.48
C GLN A 368 0.92 21.44 7.17
N SER A 369 1.40 20.96 6.02
CA SER A 369 0.86 21.26 4.71
C SER A 369 0.72 20.01 3.86
N GLY A 370 -0.31 20.00 3.01
CA GLY A 370 -0.60 18.90 2.10
C GLY A 370 0.16 18.98 0.78
N ILE A 371 0.00 17.94 -0.04
CA ILE A 371 0.52 17.90 -1.39
C ILE A 371 -0.31 18.85 -2.26
N PRO A 372 0.31 19.86 -2.93
CA PRO A 372 -0.40 20.75 -3.85
C PRO A 372 -1.06 19.95 -4.99
N TYR A 373 -2.28 20.32 -5.38
CA TYR A 373 -3.07 19.60 -6.40
C TYR A 373 -2.33 19.38 -7.72
N ARG A 374 -1.47 20.33 -8.12
CA ARG A 374 -0.67 20.24 -9.36
C ARG A 374 0.33 19.09 -9.37
N PHE A 375 0.78 18.63 -8.21
CA PHE A 375 1.72 17.53 -8.03
C PHE A 375 1.02 16.21 -7.69
N ALA A 376 -0.26 16.26 -7.34
CA ALA A 376 -1.03 15.09 -6.98
C ALA A 376 -1.22 14.16 -8.18
N PHE A 377 -1.13 12.86 -7.93
CA PHE A 377 -1.50 11.81 -8.89
C PHE A 377 -3.01 11.85 -9.13
N LYS A 378 -3.42 11.98 -10.38
CA LYS A 378 -4.84 12.11 -10.74
C LYS A 378 -5.47 10.77 -11.04
N ALA A 379 -6.79 10.65 -10.80
CA ALA A 379 -7.54 9.41 -10.99
C ALA A 379 -7.62 8.93 -12.45
N ASP A 380 -7.40 9.83 -13.42
CA ASP A 380 -7.38 9.52 -14.85
C ASP A 380 -6.00 9.10 -15.39
N GLN A 381 -4.97 9.16 -14.55
CA GLN A 381 -3.59 8.79 -14.89
C GLN A 381 -3.32 7.31 -14.65
N SER A 382 -2.34 6.75 -15.35
CA SER A 382 -1.76 5.44 -15.10
C SER A 382 -0.39 5.61 -14.48
N LEU A 383 -0.01 4.74 -13.53
CA LEU A 383 1.33 4.78 -12.94
C LEU A 383 2.40 4.61 -14.01
N SER A 384 2.21 3.67 -14.94
CA SER A 384 3.14 3.41 -16.03
C SER A 384 3.41 4.61 -16.94
N ASP A 385 2.49 5.59 -16.99
CA ASP A 385 2.69 6.82 -17.78
C ASP A 385 3.47 7.90 -17.04
N LYS A 386 3.69 7.70 -15.74
CA LYS A 386 4.31 8.69 -14.83
C LYS A 386 5.69 8.29 -14.32
N VAL A 387 6.14 7.09 -14.63
CA VAL A 387 7.42 6.55 -14.17
C VAL A 387 8.34 6.23 -15.33
N LEU A 388 9.65 6.21 -15.06
CA LEU A 388 10.70 5.96 -16.05
C LEU A 388 10.78 4.47 -16.40
N ASP A 389 11.43 4.16 -17.52
CA ASP A 389 11.80 2.78 -17.84
C ASP A 389 12.84 2.26 -16.84
N PHE A 390 12.86 0.95 -16.65
CA PHE A 390 13.75 0.30 -15.69
C PHE A 390 15.21 0.45 -16.11
N ALA A 391 16.02 1.11 -15.30
CA ALA A 391 17.42 1.39 -15.63
C ALA A 391 18.42 0.69 -14.70
N ASP A 392 18.15 0.60 -13.38
CA ASP A 392 19.14 0.24 -12.37
C ASP A 392 18.54 -0.63 -11.25
N GLU A 393 19.35 -1.56 -10.70
CA GLU A 393 18.98 -2.40 -9.55
C GLU A 393 19.10 -1.63 -8.22
N SER A 394 20.08 -0.73 -8.12
CA SER A 394 20.27 0.15 -6.96
C SER A 394 19.26 1.32 -6.88
N PHE A 395 18.29 1.36 -7.80
CA PHE A 395 17.33 2.46 -7.97
C PHE A 395 16.66 2.91 -6.68
N TRP A 396 16.39 2.00 -5.75
CA TRP A 396 15.66 2.32 -4.54
C TRP A 396 16.54 2.95 -3.44
N GLY A 397 17.88 2.77 -3.46
CA GLY A 397 18.78 3.32 -2.45
C GLY A 397 18.37 2.92 -1.04
N ALA A 398 18.20 3.90 -0.15
CA ALA A 398 17.82 3.70 1.25
C ALA A 398 16.33 3.44 1.49
N TYR A 399 15.48 3.49 0.46
CA TYR A 399 14.04 3.25 0.63
C TYR A 399 13.73 1.78 0.89
N ASN A 400 12.81 1.54 1.82
CA ASN A 400 12.21 0.23 2.03
C ASN A 400 11.22 -0.08 0.90
N ILE A 401 11.19 -1.34 0.48
CA ILE A 401 10.32 -1.86 -0.58
C ILE A 401 9.69 -3.17 -0.11
N ILE A 402 8.69 -3.66 -0.83
CA ILE A 402 8.27 -5.06 -0.75
C ILE A 402 9.21 -5.85 -1.64
N GLU A 403 9.86 -6.90 -1.11
CA GLU A 403 10.72 -7.76 -1.92
C GLU A 403 9.94 -8.37 -3.09
N PRO A 404 10.51 -8.46 -4.30
CA PRO A 404 9.89 -9.21 -5.37
C PRO A 404 9.89 -10.71 -5.03
N THR A 405 8.84 -11.43 -5.43
CA THR A 405 8.83 -12.89 -5.42
C THR A 405 9.77 -13.44 -6.49
N GLU A 406 10.21 -14.69 -6.38
CA GLU A 406 11.04 -15.34 -7.42
C GLU A 406 10.37 -15.26 -8.80
N SER A 407 9.07 -15.45 -8.87
CA SER A 407 8.31 -15.35 -10.13
C SER A 407 8.34 -13.94 -10.72
N LEU A 408 8.32 -12.90 -9.88
CA LEU A 408 8.38 -11.51 -10.30
C LEU A 408 9.80 -11.14 -10.75
N GLU A 409 10.84 -11.58 -10.06
CA GLU A 409 12.24 -11.39 -10.47
C GLU A 409 12.54 -12.01 -11.83
N ASN A 410 12.10 -13.24 -12.03
CA ASN A 410 12.22 -13.93 -13.32
C ASN A 410 11.50 -13.15 -14.44
N ALA A 411 10.33 -12.58 -14.14
CA ALA A 411 9.61 -11.74 -15.09
C ALA A 411 10.35 -10.42 -15.39
N VAL A 412 10.91 -9.76 -14.37
CA VAL A 412 11.75 -8.56 -14.50
C VAL A 412 12.91 -8.85 -15.44
N ASN A 413 13.65 -9.93 -15.21
CA ASN A 413 14.79 -10.32 -16.03
C ASN A 413 14.40 -10.60 -17.49
N LYS A 414 13.26 -11.26 -17.70
CA LYS A 414 12.73 -11.53 -19.04
C LYS A 414 12.30 -10.26 -19.79
N LEU A 415 11.60 -9.36 -19.12
CA LEU A 415 11.15 -8.11 -19.72
C LEU A 415 12.32 -7.16 -20.01
N LYS A 416 13.34 -7.09 -19.14
CA LYS A 416 14.61 -6.37 -19.41
C LYS A 416 15.30 -6.84 -20.68
N LYS A 417 15.41 -8.15 -20.89
CA LYS A 417 15.99 -8.71 -22.11
C LYS A 417 15.19 -8.28 -23.36
N GLN A 418 13.88 -8.26 -23.28
CA GLN A 418 13.02 -7.82 -24.39
C GLN A 418 13.20 -6.33 -24.73
N GLN A 419 13.41 -5.47 -23.74
CA GLN A 419 13.69 -4.04 -23.97
C GLN A 419 15.04 -3.81 -24.63
N LYS A 420 16.12 -4.52 -24.19
CA LYS A 420 17.47 -4.41 -24.77
C LYS A 420 17.55 -4.84 -26.24
N HIS A 421 16.72 -5.75 -26.70
CA HIS A 421 16.70 -6.20 -28.09
C HIS A 421 15.98 -5.25 -29.06
N LYS A 422 15.35 -4.18 -28.54
CA LYS A 422 14.59 -3.23 -29.36
C LYS A 422 15.33 -1.87 -29.53
N ASN A 423 16.28 -1.59 -28.68
CA ASN A 423 17.21 -0.44 -28.78
C ASN A 423 18.48 -0.87 -29.55
#